data_aab0e3423aa89f6a506230fb37bc6618
#
_entry.id   aab0e3423aa89f6a506230fb37bc6618
#
_cell.length_a   1.000
_cell.length_b   1.000
_cell.length_c   1.000
_cell.angle_alpha   90.00
_cell.angle_beta   90.00
_cell.angle_gamma   90.00
#
_symmetry.space_group_name_H-M   'P 1'
#
loop_
_entity.id
_entity.type
_entity.pdbx_description
1 polymer ?
#
loop_
_entity_poly.entity_id
_entity_poly.type
_entity_poly.pdbx_seq_one_letter_code
_entity_poly.pdbx_strand_id
1 'polypeptide(L)'
;MATDERAGAVSGIQQNIDRIKLAKQKLANYLENNSSLVAEGMSINEIVDEVLALIDKKGDYNVVQNVLANGNSELVITDAGESSANELDSFITREISGVYTNDRITKVGGSAFSTCSRIVEINLPKVTYVGNDAFSHCIKLKNISLPLCTATGSNAFSYCAFESISLPSCQSLGGSSLRGCSQLTSINLPLVTTIKGSTFYGTPIQVLDLPALTSIKAYGFGYIDNLHTLILRNSNICVLENTNAFVGTKIAAGTGYIYVPDNLVDSYKTTTNWVTFANQIKPISELEGN
;
A
#
# COMPACT_ATOMS: atom_id res chain seq x y z
N MET A 1 -26.60 -37.44 -4.49
CA MET A 1 -26.15 -36.06 -4.72
C MET A 1 -26.63 -35.06 -3.64
N ALA A 2 -27.87 -35.06 -3.18
CA ALA A 2 -28.36 -34.10 -2.17
C ALA A 2 -27.80 -34.28 -0.73
N THR A 3 -27.22 -35.43 -0.39
CA THR A 3 -26.61 -35.69 0.91
C THR A 3 -25.19 -35.13 1.03
N ASP A 4 -24.45 -35.01 -0.08
CA ASP A 4 -23.07 -34.54 -0.12
C ASP A 4 -22.98 -33.00 -0.02
N GLU A 5 -23.93 -32.30 -0.65
CA GLU A 5 -24.02 -30.83 -0.53
C GLU A 5 -24.42 -30.37 0.87
N ARG A 6 -25.29 -31.13 1.56
CA ARG A 6 -25.64 -30.83 2.96
C ARG A 6 -24.49 -31.08 3.91
N ALA A 7 -23.69 -32.12 3.70
CA ALA A 7 -22.49 -32.39 4.50
C ALA A 7 -21.43 -31.32 4.32
N GLY A 8 -21.22 -30.83 3.10
CA GLY A 8 -20.32 -29.74 2.80
C GLY A 8 -20.77 -28.40 3.42
N ALA A 9 -22.08 -28.10 3.37
CA ALA A 9 -22.64 -26.89 3.99
C ALA A 9 -22.53 -26.92 5.52
N VAL A 10 -22.77 -28.06 6.16
CA VAL A 10 -22.62 -28.26 7.61
C VAL A 10 -21.16 -28.13 8.03
N SER A 11 -20.21 -28.66 7.25
CA SER A 11 -18.78 -28.52 7.49
C SER A 11 -18.35 -27.06 7.38
N GLY A 12 -18.86 -26.29 6.40
CA GLY A 12 -18.57 -24.87 6.24
C GLY A 12 -19.13 -24.02 7.39
N ILE A 13 -20.33 -24.33 7.87
CA ILE A 13 -20.94 -23.67 9.04
C ILE A 13 -20.11 -23.95 10.30
N GLN A 14 -19.72 -25.21 10.53
CA GLN A 14 -18.91 -25.56 11.69
C GLN A 14 -17.55 -24.88 11.67
N GLN A 15 -16.87 -24.82 10.51
CA GLN A 15 -15.62 -24.07 10.36
C GLN A 15 -15.78 -22.57 10.67
N ASN A 16 -16.90 -21.97 10.25
CA ASN A 16 -17.18 -20.58 10.56
C ASN A 16 -17.46 -20.37 12.06
N ILE A 17 -18.19 -21.28 12.72
CA ILE A 17 -18.39 -21.24 14.17
C ILE A 17 -17.07 -21.33 14.91
N ASP A 18 -16.17 -22.23 14.51
CA ASP A 18 -14.87 -22.40 15.15
C ASP A 18 -13.96 -21.18 14.93
N ARG A 19 -14.02 -20.56 13.75
CA ARG A 19 -13.36 -19.28 13.49
C ARG A 19 -13.87 -18.14 14.36
N ILE A 20 -15.19 -18.03 14.52
CA ILE A 20 -15.84 -17.03 15.40
C ILE A 20 -15.41 -17.23 16.85
N LYS A 21 -15.40 -18.48 17.36
CA LYS A 21 -14.94 -18.80 18.71
C LYS A 21 -13.48 -18.43 18.94
N LEU A 22 -12.61 -18.72 17.95
CA LEU A 22 -11.20 -18.36 18.03
C LEU A 22 -11.02 -16.84 17.99
N ALA A 23 -11.76 -16.12 17.15
CA ALA A 23 -11.74 -14.66 17.09
C ALA A 23 -12.21 -14.04 18.41
N LYS A 24 -13.28 -14.58 19.03
CA LYS A 24 -13.76 -14.17 20.34
C LYS A 24 -12.68 -14.29 21.40
N GLN A 25 -11.97 -15.42 21.44
CA GLN A 25 -10.93 -15.67 22.43
C GLN A 25 -9.73 -14.73 22.23
N LYS A 26 -9.31 -14.51 20.98
CA LYS A 26 -8.21 -13.60 20.66
C LYS A 26 -8.56 -12.15 21.01
N LEU A 27 -9.78 -11.71 20.69
CA LEU A 27 -10.27 -10.38 21.04
C LEU A 27 -10.35 -10.17 22.55
N ALA A 28 -10.86 -11.16 23.32
CA ALA A 28 -10.89 -11.11 24.77
C ALA A 28 -9.48 -10.97 25.36
N ASN A 29 -8.52 -11.79 24.89
CA ASN A 29 -7.12 -11.72 25.34
C ASN A 29 -6.47 -10.37 25.00
N TYR A 30 -6.77 -9.81 23.82
CA TYR A 30 -6.26 -8.50 23.42
C TYR A 30 -6.79 -7.38 24.34
N LEU A 31 -8.10 -7.37 24.61
CA LEU A 31 -8.74 -6.39 25.47
C LEU A 31 -8.29 -6.54 26.94
N GLU A 32 -8.05 -7.76 27.41
CA GLU A 32 -7.49 -8.02 28.75
C GLU A 32 -6.08 -7.45 28.90
N ASN A 33 -5.25 -7.57 27.86
CA ASN A 33 -3.89 -7.03 27.86
C ASN A 33 -3.83 -5.51 27.65
N ASN A 34 -4.94 -4.92 27.19
CA ASN A 34 -5.08 -3.48 26.91
C ASN A 34 -6.30 -2.90 27.63
N SER A 35 -6.36 -3.08 28.95
CA SER A 35 -7.52 -2.70 29.77
C SER A 35 -7.91 -1.23 29.73
N SER A 36 -7.03 -0.33 29.26
CA SER A 36 -7.35 1.08 28.98
C SER A 36 -8.29 1.29 27.78
N LEU A 37 -8.56 0.22 27.00
CA LEU A 37 -9.44 0.23 25.82
C LEU A 37 -10.92 -0.07 26.15
N VAL A 38 -11.21 -0.48 27.38
CA VAL A 38 -12.55 -0.85 27.79
C VAL A 38 -13.35 0.40 28.14
N ALA A 39 -14.52 0.61 27.51
CA ALA A 39 -15.43 1.69 27.84
C ALA A 39 -15.89 1.59 29.32
N GLU A 40 -16.00 2.72 30.01
CA GLU A 40 -16.45 2.75 31.42
C GLU A 40 -17.77 1.98 31.57
N GLY A 41 -17.76 0.93 32.37
CA GLY A 41 -18.94 0.19 32.83
C GLY A 41 -19.29 -1.10 32.09
N MET A 42 -18.59 -1.45 31.01
CA MET A 42 -18.78 -2.75 30.34
C MET A 42 -17.61 -3.69 30.58
N SER A 43 -17.90 -4.95 30.86
CA SER A 43 -16.86 -5.98 30.89
C SER A 43 -16.40 -6.31 29.46
N ILE A 44 -15.17 -6.80 29.32
CA ILE A 44 -14.60 -7.24 28.04
C ILE A 44 -15.50 -8.27 27.34
N ASN A 45 -16.08 -9.20 28.09
CA ASN A 45 -16.98 -10.20 27.56
C ASN A 45 -18.28 -9.61 27.02
N GLU A 46 -18.86 -8.60 27.70
CA GLU A 46 -20.04 -7.89 27.21
C GLU A 46 -19.77 -7.16 25.90
N ILE A 47 -18.64 -6.46 25.79
CA ILE A 47 -18.22 -5.79 24.55
C ILE A 47 -18.04 -6.81 23.42
N VAL A 48 -17.38 -7.94 23.71
CA VAL A 48 -17.17 -9.01 22.69
C VAL A 48 -18.49 -9.61 22.27
N ASP A 49 -19.42 -9.89 23.18
CA ASP A 49 -20.72 -10.46 22.87
C ASP A 49 -21.60 -9.49 22.09
N GLU A 50 -21.55 -8.20 22.39
CA GLU A 50 -22.27 -7.16 21.65
C GLU A 50 -21.71 -6.97 20.24
N VAL A 51 -20.39 -6.99 20.06
CA VAL A 51 -19.73 -6.98 18.75
C VAL A 51 -20.13 -8.20 17.92
N LEU A 52 -20.12 -9.38 18.52
CA LEU A 52 -20.52 -10.62 17.81
C LEU A 52 -22.00 -10.64 17.44
N ALA A 53 -22.88 -10.14 18.32
CA ALA A 53 -24.30 -10.02 18.05
C ALA A 53 -24.60 -9.03 16.90
N LEU A 54 -23.80 -7.97 16.77
CA LEU A 54 -23.90 -7.01 15.67
C LEU A 54 -23.40 -7.61 14.35
N ILE A 55 -22.33 -8.41 14.37
CA ILE A 55 -21.82 -9.14 13.21
C ILE A 55 -22.88 -10.15 12.70
N ASP A 56 -23.47 -10.91 13.62
CA ASP A 56 -24.46 -11.96 13.30
C ASP A 56 -25.75 -11.34 12.70
N LYS A 57 -26.16 -10.18 13.22
CA LYS A 57 -27.37 -9.48 12.74
C LYS A 57 -27.26 -8.83 11.38
N LYS A 58 -26.06 -8.37 10.97
CA LYS A 58 -25.89 -7.52 9.77
C LYS A 58 -25.00 -8.12 8.70
N GLY A 59 -24.20 -9.13 9.03
CA GLY A 59 -23.13 -9.61 8.14
C GLY A 59 -22.11 -8.52 7.76
N ASP A 60 -22.09 -7.43 8.54
CA ASP A 60 -21.39 -6.19 8.18
C ASP A 60 -20.27 -5.92 9.18
N TYR A 61 -19.04 -6.22 8.76
CA TYR A 61 -17.82 -6.03 9.54
C TYR A 61 -17.49 -4.57 9.87
N ASN A 62 -18.14 -3.60 9.20
CA ASN A 62 -18.01 -2.18 9.54
C ASN A 62 -18.47 -1.88 10.99
N VAL A 63 -19.34 -2.73 11.55
CA VAL A 63 -19.83 -2.59 12.92
C VAL A 63 -18.74 -2.92 13.94
N VAL A 64 -17.92 -3.94 13.69
CA VAL A 64 -16.77 -4.30 14.56
C VAL A 64 -15.80 -3.14 14.66
N GLN A 65 -15.51 -2.50 13.55
CA GLN A 65 -14.62 -1.35 13.49
C GLN A 65 -15.18 -0.15 14.26
N ASN A 66 -16.50 0.08 14.20
CA ASN A 66 -17.14 1.17 14.94
C ASN A 66 -17.18 0.94 16.45
N VAL A 67 -17.35 -0.29 16.90
CA VAL A 67 -17.34 -0.61 18.35
C VAL A 67 -15.92 -0.51 18.91
N LEU A 68 -14.92 -1.05 18.21
CA LEU A 68 -13.51 -0.93 18.60
C LEU A 68 -13.01 0.53 18.50
N ALA A 69 -13.56 1.33 17.59
CA ALA A 69 -13.22 2.73 17.42
C ALA A 69 -13.90 3.68 18.41
N ASN A 70 -15.01 3.30 19.02
CA ASN A 70 -15.74 4.13 20.00
C ASN A 70 -15.16 4.02 21.43
N GLY A 71 -14.37 3.02 21.75
CA GLY A 71 -13.52 3.01 22.94
C GLY A 71 -12.38 4.04 22.78
N ASN A 72 -12.18 4.87 23.79
CA ASN A 72 -11.29 6.05 23.84
C ASN A 72 -9.78 5.76 23.65
N SER A 73 -9.38 4.85 22.79
CA SER A 73 -7.99 4.48 22.59
C SER A 73 -7.70 4.32 21.11
N GLU A 74 -6.56 4.84 20.72
CA GLU A 74 -5.94 4.56 19.44
C GLU A 74 -5.92 3.06 19.21
N LEU A 75 -6.68 2.56 18.23
CA LEU A 75 -6.37 1.28 17.65
C LEU A 75 -5.06 1.50 16.90
N VAL A 76 -3.98 1.46 17.62
CA VAL A 76 -2.64 1.41 17.04
C VAL A 76 -2.53 0.01 16.48
N ILE A 77 -2.74 -0.12 15.18
CA ILE A 77 -2.27 -1.30 14.45
C ILE A 77 -0.75 -1.13 14.48
N THR A 78 -0.13 -1.67 15.53
CA THR A 78 1.29 -1.46 15.81
C THR A 78 2.15 -2.25 14.84
N ASP A 79 3.28 -1.68 14.48
CA ASP A 79 4.36 -2.39 13.77
C ASP A 79 4.75 -3.67 14.51
N ALA A 80 4.86 -4.74 13.75
CA ALA A 80 5.14 -6.06 14.24
C ALA A 80 6.43 -6.13 15.08
N GLY A 81 6.27 -6.29 16.32
CA GLY A 81 7.21 -6.81 17.30
C GLY A 81 6.48 -7.75 18.25
N GLU A 82 5.15 -7.73 18.25
CA GLU A 82 4.31 -8.54 19.13
C GLU A 82 3.34 -9.38 18.30
N SER A 83 3.62 -10.65 18.19
CA SER A 83 2.94 -11.62 17.33
C SER A 83 1.44 -11.81 17.58
N SER A 84 0.91 -11.38 18.74
CA SER A 84 -0.50 -11.56 19.11
C SER A 84 -1.44 -10.49 18.58
N ALA A 85 -1.01 -9.22 18.54
CA ALA A 85 -1.80 -8.12 18.00
C ALA A 85 -1.96 -8.24 16.49
N ASN A 86 -0.89 -8.62 15.78
CA ASN A 86 -0.90 -8.79 14.32
C ASN A 86 -1.80 -9.93 13.84
N GLU A 87 -1.91 -11.01 14.58
CA GLU A 87 -2.79 -12.13 14.20
C GLU A 87 -4.28 -11.74 14.27
N LEU A 88 -4.67 -10.98 15.28
CA LEU A 88 -6.05 -10.52 15.46
C LEU A 88 -6.43 -9.50 14.39
N ASP A 89 -5.57 -8.51 14.16
CA ASP A 89 -5.78 -7.47 13.16
C ASP A 89 -5.83 -8.05 11.74
N SER A 90 -4.95 -8.98 11.40
CA SER A 90 -4.96 -9.63 10.09
C SER A 90 -6.18 -10.53 9.87
N PHE A 91 -6.75 -11.10 10.92
CA PHE A 91 -7.98 -11.91 10.82
C PHE A 91 -9.21 -11.03 10.59
N ILE A 92 -9.37 -9.98 11.37
CA ILE A 92 -10.50 -9.03 11.23
C ILE A 92 -10.43 -8.34 9.87
N THR A 93 -9.26 -7.87 9.46
CA THR A 93 -9.11 -7.12 8.21
C THR A 93 -9.35 -7.99 6.96
N ARG A 94 -9.03 -9.27 6.97
CA ARG A 94 -9.29 -10.18 5.82
C ARG A 94 -10.76 -10.35 5.49
N GLU A 95 -11.64 -10.19 6.46
CA GLU A 95 -13.08 -10.30 6.28
C GLU A 95 -13.74 -8.98 5.86
N ILE A 96 -13.04 -7.85 5.96
CA ILE A 96 -13.53 -6.55 5.50
C ILE A 96 -13.80 -6.59 3.99
N SER A 97 -14.97 -6.14 3.59
CA SER A 97 -15.38 -6.09 2.19
C SER A 97 -15.88 -4.70 1.79
N GLY A 98 -15.69 -4.34 0.52
CA GLY A 98 -16.16 -3.05 0.01
C GLY A 98 -15.30 -1.88 0.46
N VAL A 99 -15.91 -0.89 1.10
CA VAL A 99 -15.26 0.36 1.53
C VAL A 99 -14.91 0.29 3.01
N TYR A 100 -13.67 0.60 3.36
CA TYR A 100 -13.22 0.76 4.73
C TYR A 100 -12.78 2.19 5.00
N THR A 101 -13.37 2.82 6.01
CA THR A 101 -13.03 4.19 6.44
C THR A 101 -12.73 4.21 7.92
N ASN A 102 -11.61 4.83 8.31
CA ASN A 102 -11.28 5.06 9.72
C ASN A 102 -10.50 6.38 9.87
N ASP A 103 -11.05 7.31 10.64
CA ASP A 103 -10.46 8.64 10.86
C ASP A 103 -9.63 8.74 12.16
N ARG A 104 -9.43 7.64 12.86
CA ARG A 104 -8.67 7.58 14.11
C ARG A 104 -7.29 6.95 13.94
N ILE A 105 -7.14 6.03 12.98
CA ILE A 105 -5.87 5.34 12.71
C ILE A 105 -4.85 6.35 12.19
N THR A 106 -3.70 6.42 12.85
CA THR A 106 -2.58 7.28 12.46
C THR A 106 -1.43 6.51 11.81
N LYS A 107 -1.39 5.18 11.98
CA LYS A 107 -0.42 4.27 11.36
C LYS A 107 -1.10 2.97 10.99
N VAL A 108 -0.66 2.38 9.89
CA VAL A 108 -1.02 1.01 9.50
C VAL A 108 0.20 0.14 9.72
N GLY A 109 0.07 -0.88 10.55
CA GLY A 109 1.14 -1.82 10.88
C GLY A 109 1.51 -2.75 9.72
N GLY A 110 2.60 -3.50 9.90
CA GLY A 110 3.03 -4.49 8.92
C GLY A 110 1.97 -5.57 8.70
N SER A 111 1.68 -5.89 7.45
CA SER A 111 0.71 -6.92 7.03
C SER A 111 -0.73 -6.72 7.51
N ALA A 112 -1.09 -5.57 8.11
CA ALA A 112 -2.41 -5.35 8.74
C ALA A 112 -3.60 -5.67 7.82
N PHE A 113 -3.53 -5.32 6.54
CA PHE A 113 -4.55 -5.62 5.53
C PHE A 113 -4.04 -6.59 4.45
N SER A 114 -2.92 -7.28 4.69
CA SER A 114 -2.37 -8.21 3.71
C SER A 114 -3.40 -9.27 3.31
N THR A 115 -3.51 -9.52 1.99
CA THR A 115 -4.45 -10.49 1.42
C THR A 115 -5.94 -10.22 1.65
N CYS A 116 -6.31 -8.97 2.02
CA CYS A 116 -7.71 -8.56 2.11
C CYS A 116 -8.35 -8.47 0.71
N SER A 117 -8.68 -9.63 0.16
CA SER A 117 -9.12 -9.78 -1.23
C SER A 117 -10.51 -9.22 -1.54
N ARG A 118 -11.25 -8.75 -0.54
CA ARG A 118 -12.61 -8.22 -0.66
C ARG A 118 -12.69 -6.70 -0.56
N ILE A 119 -11.67 -6.04 -0.03
CA ILE A 119 -11.61 -4.58 0.07
C ILE A 119 -11.49 -3.99 -1.34
N VAL A 120 -12.29 -2.97 -1.61
CA VAL A 120 -12.29 -2.24 -2.88
C VAL A 120 -11.78 -0.82 -2.71
N GLU A 121 -12.05 -0.21 -1.56
CA GLU A 121 -11.67 1.16 -1.25
C GLU A 121 -11.26 1.31 0.21
N ILE A 122 -10.25 2.12 0.45
CA ILE A 122 -9.75 2.48 1.78
C ILE A 122 -9.64 3.99 1.91
N ASN A 123 -10.18 4.54 3.02
CA ASN A 123 -10.03 5.93 3.39
C ASN A 123 -9.51 6.06 4.83
N LEU A 124 -8.25 6.44 4.96
CA LEU A 124 -7.53 6.58 6.24
C LEU A 124 -6.89 7.99 6.31
N PRO A 125 -7.68 9.04 6.53
CA PRO A 125 -7.27 10.43 6.35
C PRO A 125 -6.18 10.90 7.32
N LYS A 126 -5.98 10.24 8.44
CA LYS A 126 -4.97 10.61 9.45
C LYS A 126 -3.72 9.73 9.45
N VAL A 127 -3.67 8.72 8.58
CA VAL A 127 -2.51 7.82 8.51
C VAL A 127 -1.30 8.56 7.97
N THR A 128 -0.22 8.53 8.75
CA THR A 128 1.08 9.12 8.41
C THR A 128 2.11 8.10 7.95
N TYR A 129 1.92 6.82 8.27
CA TYR A 129 2.81 5.72 7.91
C TYR A 129 2.06 4.45 7.58
N VAL A 130 2.52 3.74 6.55
CA VAL A 130 2.03 2.42 6.14
C VAL A 130 3.17 1.42 6.23
N GLY A 131 2.98 0.35 7.01
CA GLY A 131 3.99 -0.68 7.29
C GLY A 131 4.32 -1.59 6.09
N ASN A 132 5.29 -2.49 6.30
CA ASN A 132 5.68 -3.49 5.31
C ASN A 132 4.49 -4.41 5.00
N ASP A 133 4.29 -4.75 3.72
CA ASP A 133 3.24 -5.66 3.26
C ASP A 133 1.81 -5.27 3.69
N ALA A 134 1.59 -4.06 4.19
CA ALA A 134 0.35 -3.66 4.86
C ALA A 134 -0.91 -3.91 4.02
N PHE A 135 -0.89 -3.65 2.72
CA PHE A 135 -1.97 -3.90 1.77
C PHE A 135 -1.56 -4.87 0.65
N SER A 136 -0.49 -5.65 0.89
CA SER A 136 0.00 -6.61 -0.11
C SER A 136 -1.09 -7.61 -0.49
N HIS A 137 -1.25 -7.86 -1.80
CA HIS A 137 -2.26 -8.78 -2.34
C HIS A 137 -3.73 -8.41 -2.03
N CYS A 138 -4.03 -7.13 -1.81
CA CYS A 138 -5.40 -6.64 -1.82
C CYS A 138 -5.90 -6.55 -3.27
N ILE A 139 -6.16 -7.70 -3.89
CA ILE A 139 -6.38 -7.85 -5.34
C ILE A 139 -7.63 -7.17 -5.91
N LYS A 140 -8.49 -6.61 -5.06
CA LYS A 140 -9.65 -5.80 -5.46
C LYS A 140 -9.54 -4.35 -5.02
N LEU A 141 -8.48 -3.97 -4.30
CA LEU A 141 -8.29 -2.60 -3.83
C LEU A 141 -7.96 -1.67 -5.00
N LYS A 142 -8.94 -0.85 -5.40
CA LYS A 142 -8.87 0.10 -6.51
C LYS A 142 -8.57 1.52 -6.07
N ASN A 143 -9.06 1.90 -4.89
CA ASN A 143 -8.94 3.26 -4.38
C ASN A 143 -8.37 3.27 -2.97
N ILE A 144 -7.43 4.17 -2.72
CA ILE A 144 -6.90 4.41 -1.39
C ILE A 144 -6.69 5.92 -1.17
N SER A 145 -7.17 6.42 -0.04
CA SER A 145 -6.97 7.81 0.39
C SER A 145 -6.10 7.85 1.63
N LEU A 146 -4.89 8.38 1.48
CA LEU A 146 -3.87 8.51 2.51
C LEU A 146 -3.19 9.90 2.42
N PRO A 147 -3.95 10.99 2.59
CA PRO A 147 -3.46 12.35 2.28
C PRO A 147 -2.26 12.79 3.15
N LEU A 148 -2.13 12.25 4.36
CA LEU A 148 -1.05 12.59 5.29
C LEU A 148 0.09 11.55 5.34
N CYS A 149 0.02 10.48 4.54
CA CYS A 149 1.04 9.44 4.55
C CYS A 149 2.37 9.97 4.03
N THR A 150 3.37 10.02 4.90
CA THR A 150 4.72 10.52 4.57
C THR A 150 5.69 9.43 4.13
N ALA A 151 5.45 8.18 4.55
CA ALA A 151 6.31 7.06 4.20
C ALA A 151 5.54 5.73 4.13
N THR A 152 6.04 4.83 3.28
CA THR A 152 5.54 3.45 3.19
C THR A 152 6.66 2.43 3.37
N GLY A 153 6.32 1.28 3.92
CA GLY A 153 7.19 0.12 4.02
C GLY A 153 7.36 -0.62 2.70
N SER A 154 8.20 -1.65 2.71
CA SER A 154 8.39 -2.53 1.56
C SER A 154 7.11 -3.30 1.24
N ASN A 155 6.84 -3.54 -0.06
CA ASN A 155 5.66 -4.22 -0.58
C ASN A 155 4.32 -3.64 -0.10
N ALA A 156 4.28 -2.43 0.46
CA ALA A 156 3.09 -1.90 1.16
C ALA A 156 1.79 -2.02 0.36
N PHE A 157 1.83 -1.89 -0.95
CA PHE A 157 0.69 -1.96 -1.88
C PHE A 157 0.92 -2.95 -3.02
N SER A 158 1.85 -3.91 -2.86
CA SER A 158 2.14 -4.85 -3.94
C SER A 158 0.91 -5.68 -4.32
N TYR A 159 0.74 -5.92 -5.63
CA TYR A 159 -0.38 -6.70 -6.19
C TYR A 159 -1.78 -6.17 -5.86
N CYS A 160 -1.93 -4.86 -5.68
CA CYS A 160 -3.23 -4.19 -5.61
C CYS A 160 -3.79 -3.90 -7.02
N ALA A 161 -5.11 -3.60 -7.08
CA ALA A 161 -5.84 -3.36 -8.34
C ALA A 161 -5.96 -1.86 -8.68
N PHE A 162 -5.05 -1.02 -8.24
CA PHE A 162 -5.07 0.41 -8.57
C PHE A 162 -4.96 0.66 -10.06
N GLU A 163 -5.80 1.52 -10.61
CA GLU A 163 -5.62 2.14 -11.92
C GLU A 163 -4.79 3.44 -11.79
N SER A 164 -4.98 4.13 -10.66
CA SER A 164 -4.18 5.28 -10.26
C SER A 164 -3.96 5.29 -8.75
N ILE A 165 -2.85 5.93 -8.30
CA ILE A 165 -2.59 6.17 -6.88
C ILE A 165 -2.04 7.57 -6.67
N SER A 166 -2.53 8.25 -5.62
CA SER A 166 -2.04 9.56 -5.19
C SER A 166 -1.63 9.52 -3.73
N LEU A 167 -0.36 9.83 -3.47
CA LEU A 167 0.21 9.96 -2.13
C LEU A 167 0.90 11.33 -2.01
N PRO A 168 0.13 12.42 -1.87
CA PRO A 168 0.61 13.79 -2.03
C PRO A 168 1.64 14.22 -0.99
N SER A 169 1.62 13.61 0.19
CA SER A 169 2.58 13.90 1.29
C SER A 169 3.75 12.91 1.35
N CYS A 170 3.76 11.86 0.51
CA CYS A 170 4.73 10.79 0.62
C CYS A 170 6.11 11.23 0.14
N GLN A 171 7.09 11.12 1.03
CA GLN A 171 8.49 11.44 0.77
C GLN A 171 9.33 10.18 0.52
N SER A 172 8.93 9.04 1.07
CA SER A 172 9.67 7.78 0.97
C SER A 172 8.75 6.59 0.68
N LEU A 173 8.96 5.95 -0.45
CA LEU A 173 8.37 4.65 -0.78
C LEU A 173 9.31 3.51 -0.37
N GLY A 174 8.74 2.45 0.19
CA GLY A 174 9.46 1.20 0.41
C GLY A 174 9.82 0.51 -0.91
N GLY A 175 10.83 -0.36 -0.91
CA GLY A 175 11.12 -1.21 -2.08
C GLY A 175 9.93 -2.08 -2.45
N SER A 176 9.72 -2.31 -3.74
CA SER A 176 8.60 -3.12 -4.25
C SER A 176 7.19 -2.63 -3.83
N SER A 177 7.05 -1.40 -3.33
CA SER A 177 5.80 -0.95 -2.70
C SER A 177 4.59 -0.95 -3.64
N LEU A 178 4.79 -0.80 -4.95
CA LEU A 178 3.74 -0.87 -5.98
C LEU A 178 3.97 -2.01 -6.98
N ARG A 179 4.83 -2.98 -6.63
CA ARG A 179 5.14 -4.13 -7.47
C ARG A 179 3.87 -4.90 -7.84
N GLY A 180 3.74 -5.27 -9.10
CA GLY A 180 2.67 -6.12 -9.59
C GLY A 180 1.28 -5.48 -9.60
N CYS A 181 1.16 -4.16 -9.41
CA CYS A 181 -0.08 -3.42 -9.65
C CYS A 181 -0.33 -3.36 -11.16
N SER A 182 -0.85 -4.44 -11.73
CA SER A 182 -0.95 -4.66 -13.18
C SER A 182 -1.94 -3.75 -13.92
N GLN A 183 -2.70 -2.94 -13.21
CA GLN A 183 -3.62 -1.96 -13.78
C GLN A 183 -3.13 -0.51 -13.59
N LEU A 184 -2.02 -0.29 -12.88
CA LEU A 184 -1.54 1.03 -12.49
C LEU A 184 -0.92 1.77 -13.67
N THR A 185 -1.64 2.74 -14.20
CA THR A 185 -1.19 3.57 -15.34
C THR A 185 -0.80 4.99 -14.94
N SER A 186 -1.26 5.47 -13.78
CA SER A 186 -1.04 6.85 -13.33
C SER A 186 -0.66 6.89 -11.84
N ILE A 187 0.30 7.77 -11.53
CA ILE A 187 0.72 8.04 -10.15
C ILE A 187 0.86 9.54 -9.90
N ASN A 188 0.61 9.95 -8.66
CA ASN A 188 0.91 11.30 -8.17
C ASN A 188 1.76 11.20 -6.89
N LEU A 189 3.06 11.46 -7.02
CA LEU A 189 4.09 11.33 -5.98
C LEU A 189 4.99 12.58 -5.95
N PRO A 190 4.44 13.78 -5.67
CA PRO A 190 5.15 15.04 -5.88
C PRO A 190 6.35 15.25 -4.94
N LEU A 191 6.40 14.57 -3.81
CA LEU A 191 7.43 14.75 -2.77
C LEU A 191 8.40 13.58 -2.64
N VAL A 192 8.26 12.52 -3.43
CA VAL A 192 9.14 11.35 -3.33
C VAL A 192 10.54 11.71 -3.81
N THR A 193 11.52 11.51 -2.93
CA THR A 193 12.93 11.87 -3.19
C THR A 193 13.77 10.67 -3.63
N THR A 194 13.37 9.45 -3.33
CA THR A 194 14.13 8.24 -3.65
C THR A 194 13.24 7.15 -4.18
N ILE A 195 13.59 6.56 -5.32
CA ILE A 195 12.98 5.34 -5.83
C ILE A 195 13.89 4.16 -5.51
N LYS A 196 13.36 3.23 -4.71
CA LYS A 196 14.03 1.98 -4.30
C LYS A 196 13.80 0.86 -5.33
N GLY A 197 14.55 -0.25 -5.17
CA GLY A 197 14.47 -1.36 -6.12
C GLY A 197 13.07 -1.95 -6.27
N SER A 198 12.71 -2.23 -7.51
CA SER A 198 11.45 -2.88 -7.91
C SER A 198 10.17 -2.16 -7.48
N THR A 199 10.25 -0.87 -7.14
CA THR A 199 9.08 -0.11 -6.63
C THR A 199 7.87 -0.22 -7.55
N PHE A 200 8.07 -0.19 -8.87
CA PHE A 200 7.01 -0.25 -9.90
C PHE A 200 7.10 -1.51 -10.80
N TYR A 201 7.83 -2.53 -10.36
CA TYR A 201 8.02 -3.75 -11.16
C TYR A 201 6.69 -4.34 -11.66
N GLY A 202 6.57 -4.58 -12.96
CA GLY A 202 5.40 -5.21 -13.57
C GLY A 202 4.16 -4.32 -13.61
N THR A 203 4.31 -2.99 -13.47
CA THR A 203 3.23 -2.03 -13.73
C THR A 203 3.21 -1.62 -15.21
N PRO A 204 2.04 -1.26 -15.78
CA PRO A 204 1.92 -0.78 -17.17
C PRO A 204 2.20 0.72 -17.33
N ILE A 205 2.82 1.37 -16.35
CA ILE A 205 3.14 2.80 -16.38
C ILE A 205 3.98 3.15 -17.61
N GLN A 206 3.61 4.21 -18.30
CA GLN A 206 4.28 4.70 -19.49
C GLN A 206 5.07 5.98 -19.25
N VAL A 207 4.56 6.85 -18.40
CA VAL A 207 5.11 8.16 -18.07
C VAL A 207 5.23 8.30 -16.56
N LEU A 208 6.38 8.77 -16.10
CA LEU A 208 6.64 9.12 -14.69
C LEU A 208 7.14 10.57 -14.60
N ASP A 209 6.38 11.42 -13.92
CA ASP A 209 6.82 12.76 -13.53
C ASP A 209 7.09 12.76 -12.00
N LEU A 210 8.35 12.90 -11.63
CA LEU A 210 8.81 12.81 -10.24
C LEU A 210 9.63 14.06 -9.88
N PRO A 211 8.96 15.19 -9.61
CA PRO A 211 9.58 16.50 -9.51
C PRO A 211 10.59 16.65 -8.37
N ALA A 212 10.43 15.91 -7.27
CA ALA A 212 11.31 15.98 -6.12
C ALA A 212 12.41 14.90 -6.13
N LEU A 213 12.50 14.05 -7.16
CA LEU A 213 13.38 12.89 -7.15
C LEU A 213 14.86 13.29 -7.17
N THR A 214 15.62 12.80 -6.20
CA THR A 214 17.07 13.05 -6.05
C THR A 214 17.92 11.79 -6.16
N SER A 215 17.31 10.59 -6.04
CA SER A 215 18.06 9.32 -6.07
C SER A 215 17.24 8.18 -6.66
N ILE A 216 17.87 7.42 -7.55
CA ILE A 216 17.33 6.20 -8.15
C ILE A 216 18.28 5.05 -7.79
N LYS A 217 17.75 4.07 -7.06
CA LYS A 217 18.49 2.87 -6.62
C LYS A 217 18.51 1.82 -7.74
N ALA A 218 19.40 0.83 -7.57
CA ALA A 218 19.43 -0.33 -8.46
C ALA A 218 18.03 -0.93 -8.65
N TYR A 219 17.65 -1.24 -9.90
CA TYR A 219 16.32 -1.72 -10.28
C TYR A 219 15.15 -0.79 -9.93
N GLY A 220 15.38 0.50 -9.66
CA GLY A 220 14.33 1.44 -9.23
C GLY A 220 13.14 1.49 -10.20
N PHE A 221 13.40 1.55 -11.48
CA PHE A 221 12.42 1.47 -12.57
C PHE A 221 12.52 0.15 -13.37
N GLY A 222 13.28 -0.82 -12.86
CA GLY A 222 13.48 -2.09 -13.57
C GLY A 222 12.16 -2.83 -13.83
N TYR A 223 12.05 -3.38 -15.06
CA TYR A 223 10.91 -4.18 -15.51
C TYR A 223 9.56 -3.45 -15.49
N ILE A 224 9.59 -2.15 -15.81
CA ILE A 224 8.41 -1.37 -16.22
C ILE A 224 8.46 -1.35 -17.76
N ASP A 225 8.01 -2.42 -18.39
CA ASP A 225 8.24 -2.70 -19.81
C ASP A 225 7.75 -1.59 -20.75
N ASN A 226 6.74 -0.83 -20.33
CA ASN A 226 6.14 0.25 -21.11
C ASN A 226 6.69 1.64 -20.78
N LEU A 227 7.56 1.79 -19.78
CA LEU A 227 8.11 3.10 -19.41
C LEU A 227 8.96 3.69 -20.54
N HIS A 228 8.41 4.69 -21.18
CA HIS A 228 9.10 5.42 -22.26
C HIS A 228 9.41 6.88 -21.91
N THR A 229 8.83 7.45 -20.85
CA THR A 229 9.07 8.84 -20.46
C THR A 229 9.28 8.96 -18.97
N LEU A 230 10.45 9.46 -18.58
CA LEU A 230 10.75 9.88 -17.21
C LEU A 230 11.02 11.39 -17.20
N ILE A 231 10.38 12.12 -16.29
CA ILE A 231 10.53 13.57 -16.14
C ILE A 231 11.13 13.84 -14.76
N LEU A 232 12.29 14.50 -14.75
CA LEU A 232 13.04 14.90 -13.56
C LEU A 232 13.10 16.42 -13.53
N ARG A 233 12.48 17.05 -12.52
CA ARG A 233 12.37 18.52 -12.44
C ARG A 233 13.31 19.17 -11.42
N ASN A 234 14.11 18.36 -10.71
CA ASN A 234 15.00 18.86 -9.67
C ASN A 234 16.11 19.75 -10.28
N SER A 235 16.46 20.82 -9.58
CA SER A 235 17.55 21.74 -9.97
C SER A 235 18.95 21.14 -9.84
N ASN A 236 19.08 19.97 -9.24
CA ASN A 236 20.32 19.21 -9.14
C ASN A 236 20.21 17.89 -9.89
N ILE A 237 21.33 17.34 -10.32
CA ILE A 237 21.38 16.04 -10.97
C ILE A 237 20.90 14.96 -10.00
N CYS A 238 19.91 14.18 -10.42
CA CYS A 238 19.46 13.02 -9.69
C CYS A 238 20.56 11.95 -9.67
N VAL A 239 20.86 11.39 -8.50
CA VAL A 239 21.85 10.31 -8.37
C VAL A 239 21.30 9.02 -8.97
N LEU A 240 21.96 8.49 -9.99
CA LEU A 240 21.68 7.16 -10.54
C LEU A 240 22.70 6.18 -9.95
N GLU A 241 22.26 5.31 -9.03
CA GLU A 241 23.16 4.41 -8.34
C GLU A 241 23.77 3.34 -9.27
N ASN A 242 22.98 2.85 -10.22
CA ASN A 242 23.38 1.80 -11.14
C ASN A 242 22.57 1.89 -12.45
N THR A 243 23.18 1.54 -13.57
CA THR A 243 22.52 1.53 -14.89
C THR A 243 21.40 0.50 -15.02
N ASN A 244 21.41 -0.57 -14.21
CA ASN A 244 20.32 -1.54 -14.16
C ASN A 244 19.01 -0.98 -13.57
N ALA A 245 19.02 0.27 -13.10
CA ALA A 245 17.81 0.96 -12.66
C ALA A 245 16.70 1.00 -13.73
N PHE A 246 17.06 0.95 -15.02
CA PHE A 246 16.13 1.00 -16.15
C PHE A 246 16.00 -0.32 -16.91
N VAL A 247 16.57 -1.42 -16.43
CA VAL A 247 16.52 -2.70 -17.14
C VAL A 247 15.08 -3.10 -17.49
N GLY A 248 14.85 -3.55 -18.71
CA GLY A 248 13.52 -3.96 -19.20
C GLY A 248 12.59 -2.81 -19.60
N THR A 249 13.02 -1.55 -19.52
CA THR A 249 12.22 -0.39 -19.95
C THR A 249 12.45 0.01 -21.40
N LYS A 250 11.54 0.80 -21.98
CA LYS A 250 11.74 1.44 -23.30
C LYS A 250 12.92 2.43 -23.30
N ILE A 251 13.22 3.04 -22.14
CA ILE A 251 14.39 3.92 -21.96
C ILE A 251 15.68 3.10 -22.17
N ALA A 252 15.84 1.96 -21.51
CA ALA A 252 17.00 1.10 -21.69
C ALA A 252 17.08 0.49 -23.09
N ALA A 253 15.95 0.26 -23.73
CA ALA A 253 15.88 -0.19 -25.13
C ALA A 253 16.22 0.90 -26.17
N GLY A 254 16.45 2.15 -25.74
CA GLY A 254 16.77 3.29 -26.62
C GLY A 254 15.56 3.92 -27.33
N THR A 255 14.34 3.52 -26.99
CA THR A 255 13.08 4.01 -27.60
C THR A 255 12.27 4.91 -26.66
N GLY A 256 12.77 5.18 -25.48
CA GLY A 256 12.19 6.13 -24.51
C GLY A 256 13.16 7.28 -24.17
N TYR A 257 12.67 8.26 -23.43
CA TYR A 257 13.41 9.48 -23.13
C TYR A 257 13.34 9.86 -21.65
N ILE A 258 14.37 10.57 -21.20
CA ILE A 258 14.50 11.15 -19.87
C ILE A 258 14.56 12.65 -20.04
N TYR A 259 13.55 13.35 -19.56
CA TYR A 259 13.49 14.81 -19.64
C TYR A 259 14.03 15.42 -18.35
N VAL A 260 14.99 16.31 -18.50
CA VAL A 260 15.68 16.99 -17.40
C VAL A 260 15.68 18.49 -17.62
N PRO A 261 15.90 19.35 -16.58
CA PRO A 261 16.04 20.77 -16.78
C PRO A 261 17.05 21.12 -17.87
N ASP A 262 16.72 22.07 -18.74
CA ASP A 262 17.48 22.40 -19.93
C ASP A 262 18.96 22.71 -19.65
N ASN A 263 19.20 23.44 -18.54
CA ASN A 263 20.54 23.79 -18.09
C ASN A 263 21.36 22.63 -17.51
N LEU A 264 20.75 21.45 -17.31
CA LEU A 264 21.41 20.26 -16.78
C LEU A 264 21.65 19.17 -17.82
N VAL A 265 21.14 19.31 -19.04
CA VAL A 265 21.22 18.27 -20.09
C VAL A 265 22.65 17.78 -20.31
N ASP A 266 23.60 18.68 -20.53
CA ASP A 266 25.01 18.28 -20.79
C ASP A 266 25.66 17.65 -19.57
N SER A 267 25.30 18.12 -18.37
CA SER A 267 25.79 17.57 -17.12
C SER A 267 25.27 16.15 -16.91
N TYR A 268 23.99 15.89 -17.18
CA TYR A 268 23.44 14.51 -17.13
C TYR A 268 24.14 13.59 -18.15
N LYS A 269 24.37 14.04 -19.39
CA LYS A 269 25.00 13.24 -20.45
C LYS A 269 26.44 12.82 -20.13
N THR A 270 27.10 13.50 -19.21
CA THR A 270 28.50 13.23 -18.82
C THR A 270 28.67 12.64 -17.43
N THR A 271 27.60 12.66 -16.61
CA THR A 271 27.64 12.14 -15.24
C THR A 271 27.66 10.61 -15.22
N THR A 272 28.41 10.04 -14.28
CA THR A 272 28.52 8.58 -14.06
C THR A 272 27.14 7.90 -14.01
N ASN A 273 27.04 6.74 -14.62
CA ASN A 273 25.86 5.94 -14.87
C ASN A 273 24.84 6.60 -15.85
N TRP A 274 24.63 7.92 -15.79
CA TRP A 274 23.76 8.63 -16.73
C TRP A 274 24.30 8.66 -18.14
N VAL A 275 25.64 8.66 -18.32
CA VAL A 275 26.31 8.63 -19.62
C VAL A 275 25.84 7.45 -20.50
N THR A 276 25.42 6.32 -19.89
CA THR A 276 24.85 5.17 -20.59
C THR A 276 23.56 5.55 -21.34
N PHE A 277 22.83 6.54 -20.84
CA PHE A 277 21.55 7.01 -21.38
C PHE A 277 21.66 8.36 -22.10
N ALA A 278 22.88 8.81 -22.48
CA ALA A 278 23.12 10.14 -23.03
C ALA A 278 22.23 10.46 -24.24
N ASN A 279 21.96 9.48 -25.11
CA ASN A 279 21.11 9.66 -26.30
C ASN A 279 19.61 9.77 -25.97
N GLN A 280 19.18 9.32 -24.79
CA GLN A 280 17.82 9.36 -24.30
C GLN A 280 17.52 10.63 -23.48
N ILE A 281 18.58 11.38 -23.05
CA ILE A 281 18.43 12.58 -22.23
C ILE A 281 18.05 13.77 -23.10
N LYS A 282 16.95 14.44 -22.75
CA LYS A 282 16.34 15.54 -23.47
C LYS A 282 16.02 16.72 -22.54
N PRO A 283 16.02 17.96 -23.04
CA PRO A 283 15.54 19.10 -22.25
C PRO A 283 14.02 19.05 -22.04
N ILE A 284 13.56 19.50 -20.88
CA ILE A 284 12.10 19.55 -20.56
C ILE A 284 11.35 20.45 -21.54
N SER A 285 11.98 21.51 -22.06
CA SER A 285 11.37 22.39 -23.05
C SER A 285 10.93 21.68 -24.33
N GLU A 286 11.57 20.56 -24.72
CA GLU A 286 11.10 19.74 -25.84
C GLU A 286 9.75 19.02 -25.55
N LEU A 287 9.44 18.76 -24.28
CA LEU A 287 8.19 18.11 -23.87
C LEU A 287 7.03 19.11 -23.75
N GLU A 288 7.31 20.34 -23.27
CA GLU A 288 6.32 21.36 -22.97
C GLU A 288 6.02 22.28 -24.17
N GLY A 289 6.82 22.20 -25.23
CA GLY A 289 6.69 23.01 -26.45
C GLY A 289 5.90 22.38 -27.59
N ASN A 290 5.31 21.18 -27.37
CA ASN A 290 4.50 20.47 -28.36
C ASN A 290 3.01 20.53 -28.04
#